data_d5587c0548c80a2e6e01c7f0a4efaac3
#
_entry.id   d5587c0548c80a2e6e01c7f0a4efaac3
#
_cell.length_a   1.000
_cell.length_b   1.000
_cell.length_c   1.000
_cell.angle_alpha   90.00
_cell.angle_beta   90.00
_cell.angle_gamma   90.00
#
_symmetry.space_group_name_H-M   'P 1'
#
loop_
_entity.id
_entity.type
_entity.pdbx_description
1 polymer ?
#
loop_
_entity_poly.entity_id
_entity_poly.type
_entity_poly.pdbx_seq_one_letter_code
_entity_poly.pdbx_strand_id
1 'polypeptide(L)'
;MERTGERWFAAELNRHKGQLLLRQGQAEAAEELYRKALSIAREQDAKLWELQAAASLARLWRDQGRRGEARDPLAPVYGWFTEGFDTPDLKEAKALLGELRGI
;
A
#
# COMPACT_ATOMS: atom_id res chain seq x y z
N MET A 1 14.02 -12.19 -20.18
CA MET A 1 13.84 -11.79 -19.90
C MET A 1 13.43 -11.28 -19.02
N GLU A 2 13.54 -11.02 -18.43
CA GLU A 2 13.13 -10.77 -17.70
C GLU A 2 12.33 -9.95 -17.41
N ARG A 3 11.53 -10.10 -17.32
CA ARG A 3 10.37 -9.39 -17.12
C ARG A 3 10.05 -9.20 -15.75
N THR A 4 10.63 -9.96 -14.80
CA THR A 4 10.42 -9.84 -13.37
C THR A 4 10.76 -8.46 -12.89
N GLY A 5 11.90 -7.96 -13.30
CA GLY A 5 12.30 -6.63 -12.90
C GLY A 5 11.35 -5.56 -13.36
N GLU A 6 10.81 -5.72 -14.54
CA GLU A 6 9.89 -4.74 -15.07
C GLU A 6 8.60 -4.72 -14.28
N ARG A 7 8.19 -5.88 -13.77
CA ARG A 7 6.91 -5.95 -13.10
C ARG A 7 6.92 -5.27 -11.74
N TRP A 8 7.97 -5.44 -10.96
CA TRP A 8 7.98 -4.75 -9.68
C TRP A 8 8.17 -3.25 -9.88
N PHE A 9 8.87 -2.87 -10.92
CA PHE A 9 8.96 -1.46 -11.24
C PHE A 9 7.57 -0.92 -11.58
N ALA A 10 6.74 -1.73 -12.23
CA ALA A 10 5.39 -1.33 -12.54
C ALA A 10 4.57 -1.08 -11.28
N ALA A 11 4.77 -1.89 -10.24
CA ALA A 11 4.06 -1.67 -8.99
C ALA A 11 4.40 -0.31 -8.42
N GLU A 12 5.69 0.02 -8.35
CA GLU A 12 6.11 1.31 -7.83
C GLU A 12 5.64 2.46 -8.71
N LEU A 13 5.69 2.26 -10.00
CA LEU A 13 5.24 3.30 -10.93
C LEU A 13 3.77 3.62 -10.71
N ASN A 14 2.95 2.58 -10.58
CA ASN A 14 1.52 2.80 -10.35
C ASN A 14 1.27 3.48 -9.00
N ARG A 15 2.03 3.13 -7.98
CA ARG A 15 1.88 3.76 -6.69
C ARG A 15 2.23 5.25 -6.77
N HIS A 16 3.32 5.58 -7.43
CA HIS A 16 3.72 6.98 -7.57
C HIS A 16 2.72 7.78 -8.40
N LYS A 17 2.21 7.17 -9.46
CA LYS A 17 1.19 7.85 -10.25
C LYS A 17 -0.06 8.09 -9.42
N GLY A 18 -0.42 7.11 -8.58
CA GLY A 18 -1.55 7.29 -7.70
C GLY A 18 -1.37 8.47 -6.77
N GLN A 19 -0.16 8.63 -6.24
CA GLN A 19 0.12 9.75 -5.36
C GLN A 19 -0.05 11.09 -6.07
N LEU A 20 0.40 11.16 -7.32
CA LEU A 20 0.23 12.37 -8.09
C LEU A 20 -1.24 12.68 -8.33
N LEU A 21 -2.01 11.67 -8.70
CA LEU A 21 -3.43 11.87 -8.93
C LEU A 21 -4.15 12.31 -7.67
N LEU A 22 -3.73 11.77 -6.54
CA LEU A 22 -4.34 12.14 -5.27
C LEU A 22 -4.08 13.62 -4.97
N ARG A 23 -2.88 14.08 -5.26
CA ARG A 23 -2.56 15.49 -5.06
C ARG A 23 -3.42 16.38 -5.94
N GLN A 24 -3.82 15.88 -7.10
CA GLN A 24 -4.66 16.62 -8.01
C GLN A 24 -6.14 16.52 -7.68
N GLY A 25 -6.45 15.84 -6.59
CA GLY A 25 -7.84 15.72 -6.19
C GLY A 25 -8.57 14.57 -6.86
N GLN A 26 -7.85 13.69 -7.53
CA GLN A 26 -8.47 12.57 -8.23
C GLN A 26 -8.34 11.30 -7.41
N ALA A 27 -9.06 11.25 -6.30
CA ALA A 27 -8.94 10.16 -5.35
C ALA A 27 -9.35 8.81 -5.93
N GLU A 28 -10.39 8.79 -6.76
CA GLU A 28 -10.84 7.53 -7.32
C GLU A 28 -9.82 6.93 -8.27
N ALA A 29 -9.22 7.77 -9.10
CA ALA A 29 -8.18 7.29 -10.00
C ALA A 29 -6.96 6.84 -9.23
N ALA A 30 -6.63 7.56 -8.16
CA ALA A 30 -5.51 7.18 -7.30
C ALA A 30 -5.76 5.82 -6.66
N GLU A 31 -6.97 5.61 -6.18
CA GLU A 31 -7.32 4.33 -5.56
C GLU A 31 -7.11 3.18 -6.53
N GLU A 32 -7.53 3.38 -7.75
CA GLU A 32 -7.41 2.32 -8.76
C GLU A 32 -5.95 1.97 -9.01
N LEU A 33 -5.10 2.98 -9.09
CA LEU A 33 -3.68 2.74 -9.30
C LEU A 33 -3.02 2.07 -8.10
N TYR A 34 -3.42 2.46 -6.89
CA TYR A 34 -2.91 1.80 -5.69
C TYR A 34 -3.31 0.33 -5.66
N ARG A 35 -4.55 0.04 -6.05
CA ARG A 35 -5.01 -1.34 -6.07
C ARG A 35 -4.27 -2.15 -7.13
N LYS A 36 -3.98 -1.52 -8.26
CA LYS A 36 -3.20 -2.19 -9.28
C LYS A 36 -1.79 -2.47 -8.79
N ALA A 37 -1.17 -1.49 -8.12
CA ALA A 37 0.16 -1.68 -7.57
C ALA A 37 0.18 -2.83 -6.56
N LEU A 38 -0.85 -2.89 -5.72
CA LEU A 38 -0.95 -3.95 -4.73
C LEU A 38 -1.07 -5.31 -5.40
N SER A 39 -1.88 -5.39 -6.44
CA SER A 39 -2.09 -6.63 -7.16
C SER A 39 -0.78 -7.11 -7.81
N ILE A 40 -0.06 -6.20 -8.43
CA ILE A 40 1.21 -6.54 -9.06
C ILE A 40 2.20 -7.05 -8.03
N ALA A 41 2.28 -6.37 -6.89
CA ALA A 41 3.21 -6.77 -5.84
C ALA A 41 2.87 -8.15 -5.31
N ARG A 42 1.59 -8.47 -5.19
CA ARG A 42 1.16 -9.78 -4.73
C ARG A 42 1.52 -10.88 -5.72
N GLU A 43 1.36 -10.58 -7.00
CA GLU A 43 1.75 -11.55 -8.04
C GLU A 43 3.23 -11.85 -7.99
N GLN A 44 4.02 -10.84 -7.68
CA GLN A 44 5.46 -10.98 -7.60
C GLN A 44 5.93 -11.54 -6.27
N ASP A 45 5.02 -11.68 -5.33
CA ASP A 45 5.35 -12.07 -3.97
C ASP A 45 6.39 -11.11 -3.39
N ALA A 46 6.27 -9.85 -3.76
CA ALA A 46 7.19 -8.80 -3.32
C ALA A 46 6.60 -8.11 -2.10
N LYS A 47 6.93 -8.63 -0.92
CA LYS A 47 6.25 -8.17 0.31
C LYS A 47 6.50 -6.72 0.64
N LEU A 48 7.68 -6.21 0.36
CA LEU A 48 7.96 -4.80 0.64
C LEU A 48 7.10 -3.90 -0.24
N TRP A 49 7.01 -4.21 -1.53
CA TRP A 49 6.19 -3.41 -2.43
C TRP A 49 4.72 -3.56 -2.09
N GLU A 50 4.32 -4.75 -1.66
CA GLU A 50 2.96 -4.97 -1.22
C GLU A 50 2.65 -4.11 -0.01
N LEU A 51 3.59 -4.05 0.94
CA LEU A 51 3.43 -3.22 2.12
C LEU A 51 3.27 -1.75 1.76
N GLN A 52 4.09 -1.25 0.87
CA GLN A 52 4.03 0.15 0.47
C GLN A 52 2.72 0.47 -0.24
N ALA A 53 2.29 -0.40 -1.14
CA ALA A 53 1.04 -0.18 -1.85
C ALA A 53 -0.15 -0.25 -0.90
N ALA A 54 -0.12 -1.22 0.01
CA ALA A 54 -1.20 -1.36 0.99
C ALA A 54 -1.27 -0.15 1.91
N ALA A 55 -0.11 0.37 2.32
CA ALA A 55 -0.10 1.54 3.19
C ALA A 55 -0.64 2.77 2.46
N SER A 56 -0.30 2.92 1.19
CA SER A 56 -0.83 4.04 0.41
C SER A 56 -2.34 3.97 0.30
N LEU A 57 -2.85 2.78 0.02
CA LEU A 57 -4.28 2.57 -0.10
C LEU A 57 -4.97 2.79 1.25
N ALA A 58 -4.35 2.30 2.31
CA ALA A 58 -4.92 2.46 3.65
C ALA A 58 -5.02 3.92 4.04
N ARG A 59 -3.99 4.71 3.72
CA ARG A 59 -4.04 6.13 4.03
C ARG A 59 -5.17 6.82 3.27
N LEU A 60 -5.33 6.46 2.01
CA LEU A 60 -6.39 7.04 1.19
C LEU A 60 -7.76 6.73 1.79
N TRP A 61 -8.00 5.47 2.13
CA TRP A 61 -9.29 5.08 2.68
C TRP A 61 -9.51 5.66 4.06
N ARG A 62 -8.45 5.77 4.87
CA ARG A 62 -8.56 6.42 6.16
C ARG A 62 -9.04 7.86 5.99
N ASP A 63 -8.46 8.57 5.03
CA ASP A 63 -8.84 9.96 4.79
C ASP A 63 -10.25 10.08 4.29
N GLN A 64 -10.77 9.02 3.68
CA GLN A 64 -12.16 9.00 3.22
C GLN A 64 -13.13 8.50 4.29
N GLY A 65 -12.63 8.19 5.47
CA GLY A 65 -13.47 7.69 6.53
C GLY A 65 -13.76 6.20 6.45
N ARG A 66 -13.07 5.50 5.56
CA ARG A 66 -13.31 4.06 5.36
C ARG A 66 -12.28 3.25 6.15
N ARG A 67 -12.34 3.37 7.46
CA ARG A 67 -11.31 2.79 8.32
C ARG A 67 -11.30 1.28 8.33
N GLY A 68 -12.47 0.67 8.34
CA GLY A 68 -12.53 -0.78 8.33
C GLY A 68 -11.91 -1.36 7.07
N GLU A 69 -12.20 -0.74 5.95
CA GLU A 69 -11.64 -1.20 4.69
C GLU A 69 -10.15 -0.93 4.59
N ALA A 70 -9.70 0.15 5.21
CA ALA A 70 -8.29 0.53 5.16
C ALA A 70 -7.41 -0.53 5.81
N ARG A 71 -7.92 -1.21 6.83
CA ARG A 71 -7.13 -2.25 7.51
C ARG A 71 -6.96 -3.50 6.66
N ASP A 72 -7.92 -3.77 5.79
CA ASP A 72 -7.95 -5.01 5.05
C ASP A 72 -6.69 -5.28 4.22
N PRO A 73 -6.20 -4.34 3.44
CA PRO A 73 -4.99 -4.63 2.65
C PRO A 73 -3.72 -4.57 3.48
N LEU A 74 -3.72 -3.83 4.58
CA LEU A 74 -2.50 -3.58 5.32
C LEU A 74 -2.21 -4.60 6.41
N ALA A 75 -3.23 -5.00 7.16
CA ALA A 75 -3.01 -5.88 8.30
C ALA A 75 -2.35 -7.20 7.92
N PRO A 76 -2.80 -7.91 6.87
CA PRO A 76 -2.17 -9.19 6.55
C PRO A 76 -0.72 -9.07 6.15
N VAL A 77 -0.39 -8.07 5.33
CA VAL A 77 0.99 -7.95 4.88
C VAL A 77 1.87 -7.45 6.00
N TYR A 78 1.36 -6.60 6.86
CA TYR A 78 2.12 -6.16 8.02
C TYR A 78 2.42 -7.34 8.92
N GLY A 79 1.45 -8.23 9.09
CA GLY A 79 1.64 -9.42 9.90
C GLY A 79 2.73 -10.35 9.38
N TRP A 80 2.95 -10.32 8.06
CA TRP A 80 4.01 -11.13 7.48
C TRP A 80 5.39 -10.68 7.98
N PHE A 81 5.54 -9.38 8.23
CA PHE A 81 6.79 -8.82 8.76
C PHE A 81 6.75 -8.81 10.28
N THR A 82 6.74 -9.97 10.90
CA THR A 82 6.50 -10.00 12.34
C THR A 82 7.74 -9.94 13.20
N GLU A 83 8.91 -10.11 12.60
CA GLU A 83 10.07 -10.24 13.45
C GLU A 83 11.20 -9.35 13.06
N GLY A 84 11.59 -8.50 13.97
CA GLY A 84 12.84 -7.81 13.88
C GLY A 84 12.98 -6.76 12.82
N PHE A 85 11.95 -6.49 12.10
CA PHE A 85 12.02 -5.48 11.04
C PHE A 85 11.72 -4.12 11.60
N ASP A 86 12.60 -3.20 11.33
CA ASP A 86 12.49 -1.87 11.90
C ASP A 86 12.72 -0.83 10.82
N THR A 87 12.09 -1.04 9.68
CA THR A 87 12.21 -0.10 8.57
C THR A 87 11.19 1.00 8.70
N PRO A 88 11.44 2.15 8.06
CA PRO A 88 10.45 3.23 8.07
C PRO A 88 9.09 2.80 7.56
N ASP A 89 9.06 1.91 6.57
CA ASP A 89 7.80 1.43 6.02
C ASP A 89 6.99 0.68 7.06
N LEU A 90 7.65 -0.15 7.86
CA LEU A 90 6.96 -0.89 8.90
C LEU A 90 6.51 -0.01 10.03
N LYS A 91 7.32 0.98 10.38
CA LYS A 91 6.92 1.93 11.40
C LYS A 91 5.69 2.71 10.99
N GLU A 92 5.66 3.13 9.74
CA GLU A 92 4.50 3.84 9.23
C GLU A 92 3.27 2.94 9.21
N ALA A 93 3.43 1.70 8.79
CA ALA A 93 2.31 0.76 8.75
C ALA A 93 1.78 0.50 10.15
N LYS A 94 2.68 0.37 11.12
CA LYS A 94 2.25 0.15 12.50
C LYS A 94 1.47 1.33 13.03
N ALA A 95 1.96 2.54 12.77
CA ALA A 95 1.27 3.74 13.23
C ALA A 95 -0.09 3.86 12.58
N LEU A 96 -0.15 3.53 11.29
CA LEU A 96 -1.40 3.61 10.54
C LEU A 96 -2.42 2.61 11.07
N LEU A 97 -1.98 1.38 11.30
CA LEU A 97 -2.86 0.37 11.86
C LEU A 97 -3.35 0.76 13.25
N GLY A 98 -2.49 1.41 14.02
CA GLY A 98 -2.88 1.90 15.33
C GLY A 98 -3.98 2.94 15.23
N GLU A 99 -3.86 3.86 14.28
CA GLU A 99 -4.89 4.86 14.06
C GLU A 99 -6.21 4.21 13.66
N LEU A 100 -6.14 3.20 12.80
CA LEU A 100 -7.37 2.55 12.32
C LEU A 100 -8.05 1.75 13.39
N ARG A 101 -7.29 1.25 14.36
CA ARG A 101 -7.87 0.49 15.46
C ARG A 101 -8.34 1.38 16.60
N GLY A 102 -7.81 2.57 16.67
CA GLY A 102 -8.03 3.44 17.80
C GLY A 102 -9.40 4.08 17.84
N ILE A 103 -10.30 3.60 17.03
CA ILE A 103 -11.63 4.17 17.03
C ILE A 103 -12.54 3.41 17.98
#